data_789fc62bac655bcef913d4b300156505
#
_entry.id   789fc62bac655bcef913d4b300156505
#
_cell.length_a   1.000
_cell.length_b   1.000
_cell.length_c   1.000
_cell.angle_alpha   90.00
_cell.angle_beta   90.00
_cell.angle_gamma   90.00
#
_symmetry.space_group_name_H-M   'P 1'
#
loop_
_entity.id
_entity.type
_entity.pdbx_description
1 polymer ?
#
loop_
_entity_poly.entity_id
_entity_poly.type
_entity_poly.pdbx_seq_one_letter_code
_entity_poly.pdbx_strand_id
1 'polypeptide(L)'
;MPLHRVYAAKGIFSPEEKRAIAQSITRIYDAIPIPSFYTVVVFIDLERDSIFVGGEANARFVRIVSQHLARSYSTAEEAAKVVDLIQDAFAPYVRDRGLDWESHVEYVDREGWRENGLRPPMPKTDAEKTWIELDKPVPY
;
A
#
# COMPACT_ATOMS: atom_id res chain seq x y z
N MET A 1 7.24 -4.98 4.42
CA MET A 1 6.69 -4.82 3.06
C MET A 1 5.29 -4.28 3.15
N PRO A 2 4.98 -3.15 2.55
CA PRO A 2 3.61 -2.69 2.42
C PRO A 2 2.95 -3.23 1.14
N LEU A 3 1.77 -3.82 1.28
CA LEU A 3 0.88 -4.16 0.18
C LEU A 3 -0.35 -3.27 0.24
N HIS A 4 -0.54 -2.45 -0.79
CA HIS A 4 -1.70 -1.58 -0.91
C HIS A 4 -2.66 -2.13 -1.96
N ARG A 5 -3.89 -2.42 -1.57
CA ARG A 5 -4.97 -2.83 -2.44
C ARG A 5 -5.97 -1.69 -2.60
N VAL A 6 -6.24 -1.31 -3.83
CA VAL A 6 -7.16 -0.23 -4.18
C VAL A 6 -8.32 -0.84 -4.94
N TYR A 7 -9.48 -0.89 -4.30
CA TYR A 7 -10.72 -1.36 -4.89
C TYR A 7 -11.50 -0.16 -5.43
N ALA A 8 -11.82 -0.17 -6.71
CA ALA A 8 -12.57 0.90 -7.36
C ALA A 8 -13.40 0.34 -8.53
N ALA A 9 -14.44 1.03 -8.92
CA ALA A 9 -15.16 0.67 -10.14
C ALA A 9 -14.27 0.91 -11.37
N LYS A 10 -14.41 0.06 -12.38
CA LYS A 10 -13.71 0.18 -13.67
C LYS A 10 -13.82 1.61 -14.22
N GLY A 11 -12.69 2.16 -14.64
CA GLY A 11 -12.59 3.49 -15.24
C GLY A 11 -12.52 4.65 -14.23
N ILE A 12 -12.52 4.38 -12.92
CA ILE A 12 -12.30 5.42 -11.90
C ILE A 12 -10.88 5.99 -12.04
N PHE A 13 -9.89 5.14 -12.26
CA PHE A 13 -8.49 5.54 -12.46
C PHE A 13 -8.00 5.12 -13.84
N SER A 14 -7.40 6.07 -14.58
CA SER A 14 -6.68 5.76 -15.80
C SER A 14 -5.38 4.98 -15.51
N PRO A 15 -4.77 4.32 -16.51
CA PRO A 15 -3.45 3.70 -16.33
C PRO A 15 -2.38 4.67 -15.82
N GLU A 16 -2.40 5.93 -16.27
CA GLU A 16 -1.48 6.98 -15.86
C GLU A 16 -1.71 7.37 -14.41
N GLU A 17 -2.98 7.51 -13.98
CA GLU A 17 -3.33 7.78 -12.58
C GLU A 17 -2.93 6.62 -11.68
N LYS A 18 -3.17 5.37 -12.08
CA LYS A 18 -2.72 4.18 -11.34
C LYS A 18 -1.20 4.20 -11.11
N ARG A 19 -0.43 4.54 -12.14
CA ARG A 19 1.02 4.69 -12.03
C ARG A 19 1.41 5.81 -11.08
N ALA A 20 0.80 6.98 -11.20
CA ALA A 20 1.07 8.14 -10.36
C ALA A 20 0.75 7.88 -8.89
N ILE A 21 -0.38 7.22 -8.60
CA ILE A 21 -0.75 6.78 -7.26
C ILE A 21 0.30 5.80 -6.71
N ALA A 22 0.69 4.77 -7.47
CA ALA A 22 1.67 3.79 -7.04
C ALA A 22 3.02 4.46 -6.71
N GLN A 23 3.46 5.41 -7.52
CA GLN A 23 4.67 6.20 -7.25
C GLN A 23 4.53 7.08 -6.01
N SER A 24 3.38 7.72 -5.79
CA SER A 24 3.13 8.54 -4.60
C SER A 24 3.17 7.70 -3.32
N ILE A 25 2.60 6.50 -3.36
CA ILE A 25 2.66 5.55 -2.24
C ILE A 25 4.09 5.08 -1.99
N THR A 26 4.84 4.73 -3.03
CA THR A 26 6.23 4.28 -2.88
C THR A 26 7.08 5.34 -2.19
N ARG A 27 6.91 6.62 -2.57
CA ARG A 27 7.62 7.75 -1.94
C ARG A 27 7.37 7.91 -0.44
N ILE A 28 6.27 7.40 0.12
CA ILE A 28 6.05 7.40 1.57
C ILE A 28 7.18 6.65 2.29
N TYR A 29 7.75 5.65 1.64
CA TYR A 29 8.77 4.77 2.21
C TYR A 29 10.21 5.20 1.87
N ASP A 30 10.42 6.28 1.09
CA ASP A 30 11.75 6.78 0.73
C ASP A 30 12.58 7.22 1.95
N ALA A 31 11.91 7.65 3.03
CA ALA A 31 12.56 8.00 4.30
C ALA A 31 13.00 6.77 5.13
N ILE A 32 12.64 5.59 4.71
CA ILE A 32 12.92 4.33 5.41
C ILE A 32 13.83 3.50 4.50
N PRO A 33 15.00 3.04 4.98
CA PRO A 33 15.90 2.23 4.15
C PRO A 33 15.31 0.81 4.00
N ILE A 34 14.47 0.63 2.99
CA ILE A 34 13.90 -0.66 2.58
C ILE A 34 14.06 -0.83 1.06
N PRO A 35 14.16 -2.06 0.54
CA PRO A 35 14.15 -2.30 -0.90
C PRO A 35 12.88 -1.73 -1.55
N SER A 36 12.99 -1.13 -2.73
CA SER A 36 11.84 -0.52 -3.42
C SER A 36 10.78 -1.56 -3.79
N PHE A 37 11.21 -2.77 -4.15
CA PHE A 37 10.32 -3.90 -4.48
C PHE A 37 9.45 -4.37 -3.30
N TYR A 38 9.73 -3.93 -2.07
CA TYR A 38 8.84 -4.20 -0.93
C TYR A 38 7.50 -3.48 -1.03
N THR A 39 7.43 -2.37 -1.76
CA THR A 39 6.20 -1.60 -1.91
C THR A 39 5.40 -2.12 -3.10
N VAL A 40 4.30 -2.78 -2.83
CA VAL A 40 3.41 -3.33 -3.85
C VAL A 40 2.08 -2.60 -3.83
N VAL A 41 1.62 -2.13 -4.99
CA VAL A 41 0.30 -1.50 -5.16
C VAL A 41 -0.49 -2.28 -6.20
N VAL A 42 -1.65 -2.77 -5.81
CA VAL A 42 -2.56 -3.53 -6.67
C VAL A 42 -3.87 -2.78 -6.83
N PHE A 43 -4.29 -2.54 -8.05
CA PHE A 43 -5.61 -2.01 -8.37
C PHE A 43 -6.54 -3.17 -8.72
N ILE A 44 -7.70 -3.20 -8.06
CA ILE A 44 -8.74 -4.20 -8.24
C ILE A 44 -9.94 -3.48 -8.84
N ASP A 45 -10.04 -3.57 -10.16
CA ASP A 45 -11.14 -2.97 -10.91
C ASP A 45 -12.40 -3.84 -10.79
N LEU A 46 -13.45 -3.30 -10.21
CA LEU A 46 -14.73 -3.94 -9.97
C LEU A 46 -15.78 -3.48 -10.99
N GLU A 47 -16.76 -4.31 -11.25
CA GLU A 47 -17.93 -3.87 -12.02
C GLU A 47 -18.67 -2.76 -11.24
N ARG A 48 -19.30 -1.84 -11.96
CA ARG A 48 -19.89 -0.64 -11.37
C ARG A 48 -21.03 -0.90 -10.38
N ASP A 49 -21.64 -2.05 -10.46
CA ASP A 49 -22.74 -2.53 -9.62
C ASP A 49 -22.25 -3.52 -8.53
N SER A 50 -20.95 -3.62 -8.33
CA SER A 50 -20.34 -4.56 -7.35
C SER A 50 -19.88 -3.88 -6.05
N ILE A 51 -20.06 -2.56 -5.94
CA ILE A 51 -19.71 -1.79 -4.73
C ILE A 51 -21.00 -1.24 -4.12
N PHE A 52 -21.27 -1.61 -2.87
CA PHE A 52 -22.44 -1.16 -2.12
C PHE A 52 -22.01 -0.45 -0.84
N VAL A 53 -22.62 0.69 -0.56
CA VAL A 53 -22.41 1.46 0.66
C VAL A 53 -23.79 1.68 1.29
N GLY A 54 -23.98 1.26 2.54
CA GLY A 54 -25.28 1.34 3.20
C GLY A 54 -26.40 0.53 2.52
N GLY A 55 -26.04 -0.47 1.71
CA GLY A 55 -26.99 -1.28 0.94
C GLY A 55 -27.32 -0.74 -0.46
N GLU A 56 -26.83 0.43 -0.82
CA GLU A 56 -27.04 1.06 -2.13
C GLU A 56 -25.78 1.00 -2.99
N ALA A 57 -25.95 0.77 -4.30
CA ALA A 57 -24.82 0.72 -5.24
C ALA A 57 -24.12 2.09 -5.32
N ASN A 58 -22.81 2.11 -5.14
CA ASN A 58 -22.00 3.32 -5.20
C ASN A 58 -20.70 3.09 -6.00
N ALA A 59 -20.77 3.29 -7.32
CA ALA A 59 -19.62 3.19 -8.20
C ALA A 59 -18.58 4.33 -8.02
N ARG A 60 -18.87 5.31 -7.16
CA ARG A 60 -17.95 6.42 -6.84
C ARG A 60 -17.21 6.24 -5.53
N PHE A 61 -17.37 5.08 -4.89
CA PHE A 61 -16.67 4.74 -3.66
C PHE A 61 -15.35 4.03 -3.96
N VAL A 62 -14.29 4.40 -3.25
CA VAL A 62 -12.96 3.79 -3.33
C VAL A 62 -12.57 3.22 -1.97
N ARG A 63 -12.18 1.94 -1.93
CA ARG A 63 -11.65 1.29 -0.73
C ARG A 63 -10.15 1.09 -0.86
N ILE A 64 -9.39 1.52 0.15
CA ILE A 64 -7.95 1.36 0.21
C ILE A 64 -7.59 0.51 1.44
N VAL A 65 -6.95 -0.62 1.20
CA VAL A 65 -6.46 -1.51 2.26
C VAL A 65 -4.95 -1.60 2.18
N SER A 66 -4.28 -1.15 3.23
CA SER A 66 -2.83 -1.17 3.34
C SER A 66 -2.40 -2.22 4.37
N GLN A 67 -1.73 -3.27 3.91
CA GLN A 67 -1.15 -4.28 4.80
C GLN A 67 0.34 -3.99 5.02
N HIS A 68 0.73 -3.79 6.27
CA HIS A 68 2.11 -3.67 6.67
C HIS A 68 2.63 -5.02 7.19
N LEU A 69 3.50 -5.63 6.39
CA LEU A 69 4.15 -6.90 6.72
C LEU A 69 5.42 -6.64 7.51
N ALA A 70 5.59 -7.32 8.63
CA ALA A 70 6.77 -7.30 9.47
C ALA A 70 7.12 -5.96 10.15
N ARG A 71 6.27 -4.95 10.08
CA ARG A 71 6.43 -3.70 10.83
C ARG A 71 5.10 -3.34 11.49
N SER A 72 5.13 -3.19 12.79
CA SER A 72 4.06 -2.64 13.61
C SER A 72 4.54 -1.31 14.19
N TYR A 73 3.62 -0.43 14.50
CA TYR A 73 3.93 0.82 15.20
C TYR A 73 3.78 0.61 16.69
N SER A 74 4.64 1.28 17.45
CA SER A 74 4.68 1.12 18.92
C SER A 74 3.54 1.87 19.60
N THR A 75 2.98 2.89 18.94
CA THR A 75 1.93 3.73 19.49
C THR A 75 0.81 3.98 18.47
N ALA A 76 -0.38 4.30 18.97
CA ALA A 76 -1.51 4.72 18.13
C ALA A 76 -1.19 5.99 17.33
N GLU A 77 -0.37 6.88 17.88
CA GLU A 77 0.05 8.12 17.21
C GLU A 77 0.95 7.84 16.01
N GLU A 78 1.91 6.92 16.13
CA GLU A 78 2.74 6.49 14.99
C GLU A 78 1.89 5.83 13.90
N ALA A 79 0.93 5.00 14.28
CA ALA A 79 -0.01 4.40 13.35
C ALA A 79 -0.84 5.45 12.61
N ALA A 80 -1.37 6.45 13.33
CA ALA A 80 -2.14 7.55 12.76
C ALA A 80 -1.32 8.33 11.72
N LYS A 81 -0.06 8.69 12.02
CA LYS A 81 0.82 9.39 11.08
C LYS A 81 0.99 8.65 9.75
N VAL A 82 1.09 7.33 9.78
CA VAL A 82 1.22 6.54 8.55
C VAL A 82 -0.09 6.50 7.77
N VAL A 83 -1.22 6.39 8.46
CA VAL A 83 -2.53 6.50 7.81
C VAL A 83 -2.66 7.87 7.15
N ASP A 84 -2.27 8.96 7.82
CA ASP A 84 -2.31 10.32 7.25
C ASP A 84 -1.43 10.45 6.00
N LEU A 85 -0.21 9.89 6.00
CA LEU A 85 0.66 9.87 4.81
C LEU A 85 0.02 9.10 3.63
N ILE A 86 -0.64 7.98 3.91
CA ILE A 86 -1.38 7.23 2.90
C ILE A 86 -2.56 8.05 2.39
N GLN A 87 -3.31 8.69 3.29
CA GLN A 87 -4.40 9.60 2.95
C GLN A 87 -3.94 10.70 1.99
N ASP A 88 -2.85 11.38 2.33
CA ASP A 88 -2.30 12.47 1.52
C ASP A 88 -1.84 12.00 0.14
N ALA A 89 -1.27 10.80 0.04
CA ALA A 89 -0.85 10.22 -1.25
C ALA A 89 -2.03 9.96 -2.20
N PHE A 90 -3.21 9.64 -1.64
CA PHE A 90 -4.42 9.39 -2.42
C PHE A 90 -5.29 10.63 -2.64
N ALA A 91 -5.20 11.63 -1.78
CA ALA A 91 -6.10 12.78 -1.76
C ALA A 91 -6.34 13.45 -3.14
N PRO A 92 -5.31 13.69 -3.98
CA PRO A 92 -5.51 14.30 -5.30
C PRO A 92 -6.38 13.46 -6.23
N TYR A 93 -6.41 12.15 -6.03
CA TYR A 93 -7.08 11.20 -6.92
C TYR A 93 -8.46 10.77 -6.42
N VAL A 94 -8.78 11.05 -5.16
CA VAL A 94 -10.07 10.70 -4.55
C VAL A 94 -10.78 11.92 -3.99
N ARG A 95 -10.26 12.57 -2.94
CA ARG A 95 -10.87 13.74 -2.31
C ARG A 95 -11.08 14.88 -3.30
N ASP A 96 -10.03 15.25 -4.04
CA ASP A 96 -10.06 16.40 -4.93
C ASP A 96 -10.91 16.15 -6.20
N ARG A 97 -11.31 14.89 -6.42
CA ARG A 97 -12.26 14.46 -7.45
C ARG A 97 -13.69 14.26 -6.93
N GLY A 98 -13.92 14.50 -5.65
CA GLY A 98 -15.23 14.34 -5.02
C GLY A 98 -15.69 12.87 -5.00
N LEU A 99 -14.75 11.91 -4.87
CA LEU A 99 -15.06 10.50 -4.67
C LEU A 99 -15.25 10.24 -3.18
N ASP A 100 -16.19 9.37 -2.84
CA ASP A 100 -16.26 8.81 -1.49
C ASP A 100 -15.17 7.77 -1.32
N TRP A 101 -14.54 7.72 -0.15
CA TRP A 101 -13.44 6.79 0.06
C TRP A 101 -13.17 6.53 1.54
N GLU A 102 -12.56 5.38 1.81
CA GLU A 102 -12.00 5.09 3.11
C GLU A 102 -10.71 4.27 2.99
N SER A 103 -9.86 4.37 4.00
CA SER A 103 -8.64 3.59 4.08
C SER A 103 -8.45 3.03 5.48
N HIS A 104 -7.75 1.91 5.58
CA HIS A 104 -7.25 1.38 6.84
C HIS A 104 -5.93 0.65 6.65
N VAL A 105 -5.22 0.46 7.75
CA VAL A 105 -3.96 -0.29 7.80
C VAL A 105 -4.16 -1.57 8.61
N GLU A 106 -3.75 -2.69 8.04
CA GLU A 106 -3.67 -4.00 8.68
C GLU A 106 -2.21 -4.33 8.98
N TYR A 107 -1.96 -5.06 10.07
CA TYR A 107 -0.61 -5.53 10.41
C TYR A 107 -0.54 -7.04 10.27
N VAL A 108 0.51 -7.51 9.60
CA VAL A 108 0.78 -8.94 9.42
C VAL A 108 2.13 -9.26 10.05
N ASP A 109 2.16 -10.35 10.82
CA ASP A 109 3.36 -10.81 11.47
C ASP A 109 4.45 -11.17 10.45
N ARG A 110 5.69 -10.85 10.79
CA ARG A 110 6.88 -11.12 9.98
C ARG A 110 7.04 -12.60 9.63
N GLU A 111 6.70 -13.48 10.57
CA GLU A 111 6.86 -14.93 10.36
C GLU A 111 5.93 -15.46 9.27
N GLY A 112 4.82 -14.78 9.01
CA GLY A 112 3.90 -15.07 7.92
C GLY A 112 4.36 -14.62 6.53
N TRP A 113 5.57 -14.03 6.40
CA TRP A 113 6.02 -13.43 5.15
C TRP A 113 7.25 -14.12 4.55
N ARG A 114 7.19 -14.35 3.25
CA ARG A 114 8.31 -14.80 2.41
C ARG A 114 8.35 -13.97 1.12
N GLU A 115 9.55 -13.72 0.62
CA GLU A 115 9.81 -13.02 -0.63
C GLU A 115 10.55 -13.97 -1.58
N ASN A 116 9.93 -14.36 -2.69
CA ASN A 116 10.43 -15.41 -3.58
C ASN A 116 10.86 -16.70 -2.85
N GLY A 117 10.11 -17.08 -1.81
CA GLY A 117 10.42 -18.25 -0.97
C GLY A 117 11.50 -18.01 0.09
N LEU A 118 12.18 -16.87 0.09
CA LEU A 118 13.21 -16.52 1.08
C LEU A 118 12.57 -15.82 2.29
N ARG A 119 13.14 -16.05 3.47
CA ARG A 119 12.83 -15.26 4.66
C ARG A 119 13.49 -13.89 4.50
N PRO A 120 12.76 -12.79 4.55
CA PRO A 120 13.38 -11.47 4.41
C PRO A 120 14.36 -11.18 5.56
N PRO A 121 15.49 -10.52 5.30
CA PRO A 121 16.48 -10.22 6.30
C PRO A 121 15.94 -9.30 7.41
N MET A 122 16.52 -9.37 8.59
CA MET A 122 16.18 -8.49 9.70
C MET A 122 16.56 -7.05 9.36
N PRO A 123 15.78 -6.06 9.84
CA PRO A 123 16.11 -4.66 9.66
C PRO A 123 17.51 -4.32 10.17
N LYS A 124 18.23 -3.47 9.42
CA LYS A 124 19.57 -2.97 9.74
C LYS A 124 20.69 -4.03 9.72
N THR A 125 20.47 -5.16 9.05
CA THR A 125 21.51 -6.18 8.82
C THR A 125 22.21 -5.97 7.48
N ASP A 126 23.40 -6.57 7.31
CA ASP A 126 24.11 -6.52 6.02
C ASP A 126 23.35 -7.25 4.92
N ALA A 127 22.61 -8.29 5.26
CA ALA A 127 21.69 -8.95 4.32
C ALA A 127 20.59 -8.00 3.82
N GLU A 128 20.00 -7.16 4.69
CA GLU A 128 19.04 -6.16 4.26
C GLU A 128 19.68 -5.10 3.36
N LYS A 129 20.89 -4.62 3.70
CA LYS A 129 21.65 -3.70 2.83
C LYS A 129 21.89 -4.29 1.44
N THR A 130 22.27 -5.56 1.37
CA THR A 130 22.45 -6.26 0.09
C THR A 130 21.16 -6.29 -0.73
N TRP A 131 20.01 -6.55 -0.11
CA TRP A 131 18.72 -6.53 -0.79
C TRP A 131 18.33 -5.12 -1.27
N ILE A 132 18.67 -4.09 -0.49
CA ILE A 132 18.46 -2.68 -0.88
C ILE A 132 19.33 -2.32 -2.08
N GLU A 133 20.64 -2.63 -2.03
CA GLU A 133 21.60 -2.29 -3.09
C GLU A 133 21.29 -3.00 -4.42
N LEU A 134 20.87 -4.26 -4.35
CA LEU A 134 20.53 -5.06 -5.52
C LEU A 134 19.07 -4.85 -5.99
N ASP A 135 18.26 -4.23 -5.16
CA ASP A 135 16.79 -4.09 -5.33
C ASP A 135 16.11 -5.42 -5.72
N LYS A 136 16.52 -6.50 -5.11
CA LYS A 136 15.96 -7.85 -5.30
C LYS A 136 16.25 -8.77 -4.12
N PRO A 137 15.36 -9.79 -3.88
CA PRO A 137 15.62 -10.81 -2.88
C PRO A 137 16.71 -11.78 -3.38
N VAL A 138 17.73 -11.99 -2.55
CA VAL A 138 18.82 -12.95 -2.78
C VAL A 138 19.07 -13.78 -1.52
N PRO A 139 19.55 -15.03 -1.63
CA PRO A 139 20.00 -15.82 -0.48
C PRO A 139 21.11 -15.10 0.31
N TYR A 140 21.14 -15.28 1.64
CA TYR A 140 22.11 -14.66 2.53
C TYR A 140 22.46 -15.61 3.71
#